data_3db89f4ec549b941472814b8417aa593
#
_entry.id   3db89f4ec549b941472814b8417aa593
#
_cell.length_a   1.000
_cell.length_b   1.000
_cell.length_c   1.000
_cell.angle_alpha   90.00
_cell.angle_beta   90.00
_cell.angle_gamma   90.00
#
_symmetry.space_group_name_H-M   'P 1'
#
loop_
_entity.id
_entity.type
_entity.pdbx_description
1 polymer ?
#
loop_
_entity_poly.entity_id
_entity_poly.type
_entity_poly.pdbx_seq_one_letter_code
_entity_poly.pdbx_strand_id
1 'polypeptide(L)'
;MDLHPIKTEADYQAALRRVDGLMHAQANTLDGDELDLLTTLISAYEEQHYPILPPDPVEALVYWMETRDLTRRDLEPLLGSRARVAEILNRRRTLTLAMIRRLHSALGIPAEILIQPYSTSTTT
;
A
#
# COMPACT_ATOMS: atom_id res chain seq x y z
N MET A 1 9.41 32.61 -10.08
CA MET A 1 8.87 31.25 -9.84
C MET A 1 8.13 30.80 -11.09
N ASP A 2 8.62 29.78 -11.74
CA ASP A 2 8.02 29.30 -12.98
C ASP A 2 7.27 28.00 -12.69
N LEU A 3 6.02 28.14 -12.21
CA LEU A 3 5.17 27.00 -11.89
C LEU A 3 4.19 26.73 -12.99
N HIS A 4 4.11 25.49 -13.41
CA HIS A 4 3.16 25.04 -14.42
C HIS A 4 2.72 23.61 -14.06
N PRO A 5 1.56 23.17 -14.57
CA PRO A 5 1.11 21.80 -14.30
C PRO A 5 2.10 20.76 -14.76
N ILE A 6 2.19 19.67 -14.03
CA ILE A 6 3.02 18.53 -14.43
C ILE A 6 2.18 17.67 -15.38
N LYS A 7 2.58 17.62 -16.66
CA LYS A 7 1.84 16.91 -17.69
C LYS A 7 2.59 15.72 -18.28
N THR A 8 3.93 15.74 -18.18
CA THR A 8 4.78 14.71 -18.76
C THR A 8 5.73 14.17 -17.72
N GLU A 9 6.33 13.03 -18.02
CA GLU A 9 7.37 12.46 -17.16
C GLU A 9 8.57 13.40 -17.02
N ALA A 10 8.92 14.13 -18.08
CA ALA A 10 9.99 15.11 -18.04
C ALA A 10 9.66 16.24 -17.06
N ASP A 11 8.42 16.73 -17.08
CA ASP A 11 7.95 17.74 -16.12
C ASP A 11 8.05 17.22 -14.69
N TYR A 12 7.65 15.97 -14.48
CA TYR A 12 7.68 15.32 -13.17
C TYR A 12 9.11 15.22 -12.64
N GLN A 13 10.05 14.76 -13.47
CA GLN A 13 11.45 14.66 -13.07
C GLN A 13 12.07 16.02 -12.78
N ALA A 14 11.72 17.05 -13.57
CA ALA A 14 12.19 18.40 -13.33
C ALA A 14 11.66 18.94 -11.97
N ALA A 15 10.38 18.66 -11.66
CA ALA A 15 9.79 19.07 -10.41
C ALA A 15 10.47 18.40 -9.21
N LEU A 16 10.78 17.11 -9.32
CA LEU A 16 11.49 16.38 -8.27
C LEU A 16 12.89 16.98 -8.01
N ARG A 17 13.60 17.31 -9.07
CA ARG A 17 14.93 17.95 -8.95
C ARG A 17 14.82 19.31 -8.26
N ARG A 18 13.78 20.07 -8.58
CA ARG A 18 13.58 21.38 -7.95
C ARG A 18 13.26 21.23 -6.46
N VAL A 19 12.44 20.22 -6.11
CA VAL A 19 12.12 19.93 -4.70
C VAL A 19 13.41 19.61 -3.92
N ASP A 20 14.31 18.81 -4.50
CA ASP A 20 15.59 18.50 -3.86
C ASP A 20 16.37 19.76 -3.51
N GLY A 21 16.34 20.77 -4.40
CA GLY A 21 17.02 22.05 -4.16
C GLY A 21 16.34 22.92 -3.11
N LEU A 22 15.08 22.64 -2.78
CA LEU A 22 14.28 23.42 -1.84
C LEU A 22 14.06 22.73 -0.48
N MET A 23 14.63 21.56 -0.27
CA MET A 23 14.35 20.75 0.93
C MET A 23 14.65 21.43 2.25
N HIS A 24 15.53 22.43 2.26
CA HIS A 24 15.89 23.18 3.47
C HIS A 24 15.17 24.54 3.57
N ALA A 25 14.20 24.79 2.69
CA ALA A 25 13.46 26.05 2.71
C ALA A 25 12.62 26.15 3.98
N GLN A 26 12.57 27.34 4.55
CA GLN A 26 11.78 27.60 5.74
C GLN A 26 10.33 27.94 5.37
N ALA A 27 9.42 27.63 6.26
CA ALA A 27 8.00 27.95 6.08
C ALA A 27 7.80 29.46 5.99
N ASN A 28 6.79 29.87 5.21
CA ASN A 28 6.41 31.27 5.01
C ASN A 28 7.48 32.12 4.32
N THR A 29 8.35 31.47 3.52
CA THR A 29 9.27 32.15 2.61
C THR A 29 8.84 31.86 1.18
N LEU A 30 9.39 32.60 0.21
CA LEU A 30 9.11 32.34 -1.21
C LEU A 30 9.54 30.91 -1.59
N ASP A 31 10.69 30.47 -1.12
CA ASP A 31 11.17 29.12 -1.39
C ASP A 31 10.30 28.06 -0.69
N GLY A 32 9.83 28.33 0.51
CA GLY A 32 8.93 27.43 1.23
C GLY A 32 7.58 27.31 0.53
N ASP A 33 7.05 28.42 0.02
CA ASP A 33 5.81 28.43 -0.74
C ASP A 33 5.96 27.64 -2.06
N GLU A 34 7.08 27.83 -2.75
CA GLU A 34 7.37 27.06 -3.97
C GLU A 34 7.44 25.56 -3.67
N LEU A 35 8.09 25.18 -2.57
CA LEU A 35 8.19 23.79 -2.16
C LEU A 35 6.79 23.21 -1.91
N ASP A 36 5.92 23.92 -1.20
CA ASP A 36 4.55 23.48 -0.92
C ASP A 36 3.74 23.29 -2.20
N LEU A 37 3.84 24.25 -3.14
CA LEU A 37 3.12 24.15 -4.41
C LEU A 37 3.62 23.00 -5.26
N LEU A 38 4.94 22.81 -5.35
CA LEU A 38 5.53 21.71 -6.10
C LEU A 38 5.13 20.35 -5.50
N THR A 39 5.13 20.24 -4.18
CA THR A 39 4.71 19.02 -3.49
C THR A 39 3.26 18.68 -3.84
N THR A 40 2.37 19.68 -3.87
CA THR A 40 0.97 19.48 -4.23
C THR A 40 0.84 19.02 -5.68
N LEU A 41 1.56 19.64 -6.61
CA LEU A 41 1.52 19.26 -8.02
C LEU A 41 2.08 17.87 -8.26
N ILE A 42 3.17 17.53 -7.58
CA ILE A 42 3.78 16.20 -7.67
C ILE A 42 2.82 15.14 -7.15
N SER A 43 2.18 15.37 -5.99
CA SER A 43 1.22 14.43 -5.42
C SER A 43 0.05 14.17 -6.36
N ALA A 44 -0.49 15.22 -6.98
CA ALA A 44 -1.58 15.09 -7.93
C ALA A 44 -1.18 14.25 -9.15
N TYR A 45 0.02 14.47 -9.68
CA TYR A 45 0.52 13.69 -10.80
C TYR A 45 0.72 12.23 -10.43
N GLU A 46 1.31 11.97 -9.25
CA GLU A 46 1.56 10.61 -8.78
C GLU A 46 0.27 9.82 -8.58
N GLU A 47 -0.79 10.46 -8.07
CA GLU A 47 -2.08 9.80 -7.90
C GLU A 47 -2.66 9.32 -9.24
N GLN A 48 -2.44 10.08 -10.31
CA GLN A 48 -2.94 9.72 -11.63
C GLN A 48 -2.09 8.68 -12.35
N HIS A 49 -0.77 8.73 -12.18
CA HIS A 49 0.17 7.94 -12.98
C HIS A 49 0.85 6.81 -12.23
N TYR A 50 0.92 6.92 -10.91
CA TYR A 50 1.55 5.92 -10.04
C TYR A 50 0.62 5.62 -8.85
N PRO A 51 -0.61 5.14 -9.11
CA PRO A 51 -1.53 4.88 -8.00
C PRO A 51 -0.95 3.82 -7.09
N ILE A 52 -1.02 4.10 -5.78
CA ILE A 52 -0.67 3.10 -4.78
C ILE A 52 -1.86 2.15 -4.70
N LEU A 53 -1.69 0.95 -5.22
CA LEU A 53 -2.71 -0.07 -5.13
C LEU A 53 -2.79 -0.56 -3.69
N PRO A 54 -3.99 -0.79 -3.14
CA PRO A 54 -4.09 -1.39 -1.82
C PRO A 54 -3.44 -2.77 -1.84
N PRO A 55 -2.85 -3.22 -0.71
CA PRO A 55 -2.25 -4.54 -0.65
C PRO A 55 -3.31 -5.62 -0.89
N ASP A 56 -2.92 -6.73 -1.51
CA ASP A 56 -3.83 -7.85 -1.62
C ASP A 56 -3.95 -8.55 -0.25
N PRO A 57 -4.93 -9.46 -0.09
CA PRO A 57 -5.15 -10.11 1.20
C PRO A 57 -3.93 -10.83 1.78
N VAL A 58 -3.11 -11.46 0.93
CA VAL A 58 -1.93 -12.19 1.41
C VAL A 58 -0.85 -11.22 1.89
N GLU A 59 -0.61 -10.14 1.12
CA GLU A 59 0.32 -9.09 1.55
C GLU A 59 -0.12 -8.46 2.87
N ALA A 60 -1.43 -8.23 3.04
CA ALA A 60 -1.98 -7.68 4.26
C ALA A 60 -1.76 -8.63 5.44
N LEU A 61 -1.98 -9.93 5.25
CA LEU A 61 -1.75 -10.93 6.30
C LEU A 61 -0.28 -10.94 6.73
N VAL A 62 0.65 -10.95 5.79
CA VAL A 62 2.08 -10.92 6.09
C VAL A 62 2.43 -9.64 6.86
N TYR A 63 1.92 -8.51 6.44
CA TYR A 63 2.14 -7.23 7.12
C TYR A 63 1.63 -7.27 8.57
N TRP A 64 0.41 -7.78 8.79
CA TRP A 64 -0.15 -7.90 10.15
C TRP A 64 0.67 -8.86 11.01
N MET A 65 1.13 -9.96 10.43
CA MET A 65 1.99 -10.92 11.14
C MET A 65 3.30 -10.26 11.58
N GLU A 66 3.95 -9.53 10.69
CA GLU A 66 5.22 -8.88 10.98
C GLU A 66 5.08 -7.74 12.01
N THR A 67 4.06 -6.91 11.85
CA THR A 67 3.88 -5.74 12.71
C THR A 67 3.36 -6.09 14.10
N ARG A 68 2.64 -7.23 14.24
CA ARG A 68 2.08 -7.67 15.51
C ARG A 68 2.75 -8.91 16.08
N ASP A 69 3.85 -9.32 15.46
CA ASP A 69 4.64 -10.48 15.90
C ASP A 69 3.79 -11.74 16.01
N LEU A 70 2.96 -11.98 15.00
CA LEU A 70 2.11 -13.17 14.90
C LEU A 70 2.81 -14.26 14.12
N THR A 71 2.59 -15.51 14.53
CA THR A 71 3.13 -16.67 13.83
C THR A 71 2.03 -17.32 13.01
N ARG A 72 2.41 -18.27 12.13
CA ARG A 72 1.43 -19.05 11.37
C ARG A 72 0.49 -19.80 12.32
N ARG A 73 0.99 -20.24 13.45
CA ARG A 73 0.18 -20.94 14.46
C ARG A 73 -0.94 -20.05 15.00
N ASP A 74 -0.66 -18.76 15.14
CA ASP A 74 -1.66 -17.80 15.60
C ASP A 74 -2.81 -17.64 14.61
N LEU A 75 -2.55 -17.90 13.33
CA LEU A 75 -3.57 -17.82 12.28
C LEU A 75 -4.40 -19.10 12.16
N GLU A 76 -3.97 -20.22 12.72
CA GLU A 76 -4.69 -21.49 12.59
C GLU A 76 -6.15 -21.41 13.03
N PRO A 77 -6.49 -20.81 14.20
CA PRO A 77 -7.89 -20.70 14.57
C PRO A 77 -8.73 -19.84 13.64
N LEU A 78 -8.08 -18.92 12.95
CA LEU A 78 -8.77 -17.98 12.03
C LEU A 78 -8.95 -18.57 10.64
N LEU A 79 -8.01 -19.39 10.19
CA LEU A 79 -8.02 -19.96 8.85
C LEU A 79 -8.42 -21.44 8.83
N GLY A 80 -8.48 -22.08 9.99
CA GLY A 80 -9.04 -23.41 10.14
C GLY A 80 -8.04 -24.50 10.47
N SER A 81 -6.84 -24.46 9.92
CA SER A 81 -5.83 -25.48 10.15
C SER A 81 -4.45 -25.01 9.71
N ARG A 82 -3.41 -25.74 10.13
CA ARG A 82 -2.05 -25.48 9.69
C ARG A 82 -1.92 -25.56 8.16
N ALA A 83 -2.59 -26.56 7.55
CA ALA A 83 -2.56 -26.73 6.11
C ALA A 83 -3.20 -25.55 5.38
N ARG A 84 -4.32 -25.04 5.90
CA ARG A 84 -5.00 -23.88 5.31
C ARG A 84 -4.14 -22.63 5.41
N VAL A 85 -3.48 -22.40 6.53
CA VAL A 85 -2.57 -21.27 6.68
C VAL A 85 -1.48 -21.32 5.62
N ALA A 86 -0.85 -22.47 5.43
CA ALA A 86 0.20 -22.64 4.43
C ALA A 86 -0.33 -22.40 3.01
N GLU A 87 -1.49 -22.95 2.68
CA GLU A 87 -2.09 -22.80 1.35
C GLU A 87 -2.39 -21.32 1.04
N ILE A 88 -2.94 -20.59 2.00
CA ILE A 88 -3.29 -19.18 1.80
C ILE A 88 -2.05 -18.31 1.69
N LEU A 89 -1.08 -18.46 2.59
CA LEU A 89 0.15 -17.68 2.54
C LEU A 89 1.00 -18.00 1.30
N ASN A 90 0.91 -19.20 0.77
CA ASN A 90 1.61 -19.59 -0.46
C ASN A 90 0.78 -19.33 -1.71
N ARG A 91 -0.34 -18.61 -1.60
CA ARG A 91 -1.21 -18.22 -2.72
C ARG A 91 -1.76 -19.41 -3.50
N ARG A 92 -2.03 -20.50 -2.82
CA ARG A 92 -2.62 -21.70 -3.43
C ARG A 92 -4.13 -21.79 -3.22
N ARG A 93 -4.66 -20.94 -2.37
CA ARG A 93 -6.09 -20.94 -2.02
C ARG A 93 -6.54 -19.52 -1.72
N THR A 94 -7.77 -19.18 -2.10
CA THR A 94 -8.36 -17.89 -1.76
C THR A 94 -9.02 -17.97 -0.37
N LEU A 95 -9.20 -16.79 0.24
CA LEU A 95 -9.90 -16.69 1.51
C LEU A 95 -11.39 -16.96 1.32
N THR A 96 -11.98 -17.73 2.22
CA THR A 96 -13.43 -17.88 2.27
C THR A 96 -14.04 -16.71 3.03
N LEU A 97 -15.34 -16.49 2.87
CA LEU A 97 -16.04 -15.44 3.59
C LEU A 97 -15.92 -15.63 5.11
N ALA A 98 -15.98 -16.88 5.58
CA ALA A 98 -15.82 -17.18 7.01
C ALA A 98 -14.44 -16.78 7.51
N MET A 99 -13.40 -17.04 6.73
CA MET A 99 -12.03 -16.62 7.06
C MET A 99 -11.92 -15.10 7.11
N ILE A 100 -12.50 -14.41 6.12
CA ILE A 100 -12.49 -12.94 6.08
C ILE A 100 -13.14 -12.36 7.33
N ARG A 101 -14.27 -12.91 7.73
CA ARG A 101 -14.99 -12.44 8.92
C ARG A 101 -14.16 -12.64 10.18
N ARG A 102 -13.51 -13.79 10.32
CA ARG A 102 -12.66 -14.08 11.49
C ARG A 102 -11.43 -13.18 11.54
N LEU A 103 -10.76 -12.99 10.41
CA LEU A 103 -9.59 -12.11 10.33
C LEU A 103 -9.97 -10.67 10.66
N HIS A 104 -11.08 -10.20 10.13
CA HIS A 104 -11.56 -8.84 10.39
C HIS A 104 -11.92 -8.67 11.87
N SER A 105 -12.64 -9.60 12.45
CA SER A 105 -13.09 -9.51 13.86
C SER A 105 -11.94 -9.67 14.84
N ALA A 106 -11.04 -10.62 14.59
CA ALA A 106 -9.97 -10.94 15.55
C ALA A 106 -8.76 -10.01 15.43
N LEU A 107 -8.38 -9.63 14.23
CA LEU A 107 -7.16 -8.86 13.98
C LEU A 107 -7.42 -7.41 13.57
N GLY A 108 -8.64 -7.06 13.23
CA GLY A 108 -8.98 -5.71 12.80
C GLY A 108 -8.51 -5.38 11.40
N ILE A 109 -8.18 -6.38 10.57
CA ILE A 109 -7.79 -6.14 9.20
C ILE A 109 -9.00 -5.59 8.43
N PRO A 110 -8.87 -4.46 7.71
CA PRO A 110 -10.01 -3.90 6.99
C PRO A 110 -10.63 -4.90 6.01
N ALA A 111 -11.94 -5.01 6.05
CA ALA A 111 -12.66 -5.95 5.19
C ALA A 111 -12.43 -5.65 3.71
N GLU A 112 -12.29 -4.37 3.35
CA GLU A 112 -12.05 -3.94 1.98
C GLU A 112 -10.76 -4.53 1.41
N ILE A 113 -9.77 -4.77 2.26
CA ILE A 113 -8.51 -5.40 1.84
C ILE A 113 -8.72 -6.90 1.67
N LEU A 114 -9.41 -7.53 2.63
CA LEU A 114 -9.58 -8.98 2.65
C LEU A 114 -10.46 -9.52 1.53
N ILE A 115 -11.39 -8.70 1.01
CA ILE A 115 -12.28 -9.12 -0.08
C ILE A 115 -11.66 -8.94 -1.47
N GLN A 116 -10.45 -8.37 -1.57
CA GLN A 116 -9.83 -8.17 -2.86
C GLN A 116 -9.40 -9.49 -3.47
N PRO A 117 -9.57 -9.63 -4.80
CA PRO A 117 -9.12 -10.84 -5.48
C PRO A 117 -7.59 -10.89 -5.54
N TYR A 118 -7.06 -12.10 -5.55
CA TYR A 118 -5.65 -12.33 -5.83
C TYR A 118 -5.49 -13.63 -6.60
N SER A 119 -4.44 -13.70 -7.40
CA SER A 119 -4.18 -14.88 -8.22
C SER A 119 -3.64 -16.01 -7.37
N THR A 120 -4.17 -17.21 -7.59
CA THR A 120 -3.66 -18.42 -6.94
C THR A 120 -2.78 -19.17 -7.92
N SER A 121 -1.67 -19.72 -7.38
CA SER A 121 -0.80 -20.59 -8.14
C SER A 121 -1.33 -22.01 -8.04
N THR A 122 -1.68 -22.60 -9.19
CA THR A 122 -2.17 -23.99 -9.27
C THR A 122 -1.09 -24.92 -9.77
N THR A 123 0.17 -24.57 -9.59
CA THR A 123 1.25 -25.48 -9.98
C THR A 123 1.25 -26.71 -9.12
N THR A 124 0.98 -27.78 -9.74
CA THR A 124 1.16 -29.11 -9.18
C THR A 124 2.62 -29.55 -9.33
#